data_f364f0f947ceec5ca5888544d5c744e8
#
_entry.id   f364f0f947ceec5ca5888544d5c744e8
#
_cell.length_a   1.000
_cell.length_b   1.000
_cell.length_c   1.000
_cell.angle_alpha   90.00
_cell.angle_beta   90.00
_cell.angle_gamma   90.00
#
_symmetry.space_group_name_H-M   'P 1'
#
loop_
_entity.id
_entity.type
_entity.pdbx_description
1 polymer ?
#
loop_
_entity_poly.entity_id
_entity_poly.type
_entity_poly.pdbx_seq_one_letter_code
_entity_poly.pdbx_strand_id
1 'polypeptide(L)'
;HPHVFGDAVANNTKEALDSWDSVKASLKGTKTASSKMDSVALELPALMRAQKVQSKASKVGFDWESQDGAFSKLNEEINELKIAISHNNQAEIEDEFGDVLFSCVNISRFIGVDSEEALKASTDKFITRFKLVEKMALENNIDMKSSSIEELDALWDKAKEILKADDNSAINGGN
;
A
#
# COMPACT_ATOMS: atom_id res chain seq x y z
N HIS A 1 2.22 -8.74 22.67
CA HIS A 1 0.89 -8.73 22.03
C HIS A 1 0.81 -9.85 21.03
N PRO A 2 -0.25 -10.70 21.06
CA PRO A 2 -0.47 -11.62 19.97
C PRO A 2 -0.74 -10.79 18.72
N HIS A 3 0.05 -10.99 17.69
CA HIS A 3 -0.16 -10.37 16.40
C HIS A 3 -1.49 -10.86 15.84
N VAL A 4 -2.31 -9.97 15.25
CA VAL A 4 -3.54 -10.37 14.53
C VAL A 4 -3.23 -11.40 13.43
N PHE A 5 -1.99 -11.38 12.92
CA PHE A 5 -1.44 -12.32 11.96
C PHE A 5 -0.30 -13.18 12.52
N GLY A 6 -0.12 -13.20 13.87
CA GLY A 6 0.94 -13.95 14.51
C GLY A 6 0.62 -15.44 14.57
N ASP A 7 1.68 -16.23 14.59
CA ASP A 7 1.72 -17.69 14.65
C ASP A 7 0.82 -18.29 15.74
N ALA A 8 -0.48 -18.28 15.52
CA ALA A 8 -1.32 -19.30 16.10
C ALA A 8 -1.00 -20.61 15.37
N VAL A 9 0.08 -21.25 15.77
CA VAL A 9 0.36 -22.63 15.36
C VAL A 9 -0.87 -23.42 15.80
N ALA A 10 -1.76 -23.69 14.85
CA ALA A 10 -2.81 -24.68 15.04
C ALA A 10 -2.10 -26.01 15.25
N ASN A 11 -1.89 -26.38 16.52
CA ASN A 11 -1.23 -27.63 16.92
C ASN A 11 -1.99 -28.88 16.46
N ASN A 12 -3.11 -28.68 15.73
CA ASN A 12 -3.85 -29.79 15.17
C ASN A 12 -4.72 -29.32 13.99
N THR A 13 -4.24 -29.55 12.79
CA THR A 13 -4.97 -29.29 11.53
C THR A 13 -6.37 -29.91 11.53
N LYS A 14 -6.56 -31.00 12.24
CA LYS A 14 -7.84 -31.71 12.34
C LYS A 14 -8.83 -30.97 13.26
N GLU A 15 -8.38 -30.46 14.40
CA GLU A 15 -9.22 -29.64 15.30
C GLU A 15 -9.58 -28.29 14.67
N ALA A 16 -8.67 -27.71 13.90
CA ALA A 16 -8.96 -26.50 13.14
C ALA A 16 -10.03 -26.75 12.07
N LEU A 17 -9.98 -27.87 11.36
CA LEU A 17 -10.96 -28.27 10.36
C LEU A 17 -12.31 -28.60 10.98
N ASP A 18 -12.33 -29.34 12.10
CA ASP A 18 -13.56 -29.67 12.82
C ASP A 18 -14.22 -28.43 13.44
N SER A 19 -13.43 -27.47 13.91
CA SER A 19 -13.88 -26.16 14.37
C SER A 19 -14.50 -25.35 13.21
N TRP A 20 -13.89 -25.38 12.05
CA TRP A 20 -14.42 -24.74 10.85
C TRP A 20 -15.75 -25.34 10.39
N ASP A 21 -15.89 -26.66 10.41
CA ASP A 21 -17.11 -27.35 10.02
C ASP A 21 -18.26 -27.10 11.01
N SER A 22 -17.96 -27.00 12.31
CA SER A 22 -18.97 -26.65 13.32
C SER A 22 -19.43 -25.20 13.21
N VAL A 23 -18.53 -24.26 12.92
CA VAL A 23 -18.86 -22.85 12.66
C VAL A 23 -19.68 -22.73 11.37
N LYS A 24 -19.34 -23.50 10.35
CA LYS A 24 -20.11 -23.56 9.09
C LYS A 24 -21.52 -24.09 9.25
N ALA A 25 -21.69 -25.09 10.12
CA ALA A 25 -22.99 -25.67 10.45
C ALA A 25 -23.88 -24.73 11.29
N SER A 26 -23.29 -23.89 12.17
CA SER A 26 -24.03 -22.93 12.99
C SER A 26 -24.45 -21.67 12.20
N LEU A 27 -23.81 -21.42 11.06
CA LEU A 27 -24.08 -20.27 10.18
C LEU A 27 -24.98 -20.60 8.99
N LYS A 28 -25.84 -21.64 9.11
CA LYS A 28 -26.79 -21.99 8.05
C LYS A 28 -27.63 -20.78 7.66
N GLY A 29 -27.29 -20.18 6.50
CA GLY A 29 -27.97 -19.03 5.89
C GLY A 29 -27.19 -17.70 5.96
N THR A 30 -26.09 -17.60 6.69
CA THR A 30 -25.24 -16.39 6.74
C THR A 30 -23.94 -16.59 6.01
N LYS A 31 -23.58 -15.67 5.10
CA LYS A 31 -22.28 -15.71 4.42
C LYS A 31 -21.14 -15.53 5.42
N THR A 32 -20.14 -16.42 5.41
CA THR A 32 -18.92 -16.30 6.21
C THR A 32 -18.07 -15.10 5.77
N ALA A 33 -17.18 -14.62 6.64
CA ALA A 33 -16.24 -13.55 6.28
C ALA A 33 -15.37 -13.93 5.08
N SER A 34 -14.85 -15.17 5.05
CA SER A 34 -14.07 -15.68 3.92
C SER A 34 -14.87 -15.72 2.62
N SER A 35 -16.13 -16.16 2.68
CA SER A 35 -17.03 -16.12 1.52
C SER A 35 -17.28 -14.70 1.01
N LYS A 36 -17.36 -13.72 1.91
CA LYS A 36 -17.47 -12.30 1.53
C LYS A 36 -16.17 -11.77 0.92
N MET A 37 -15.01 -12.27 1.35
CA MET A 37 -13.72 -11.94 0.73
C MET A 37 -13.65 -12.50 -0.69
N ASP A 38 -14.09 -13.73 -0.91
CA ASP A 38 -14.14 -14.36 -2.24
C ASP A 38 -15.05 -13.61 -3.21
N SER A 39 -16.04 -12.88 -2.70
CA SER A 39 -16.94 -12.04 -3.51
C SER A 39 -16.30 -10.73 -3.99
N VAL A 40 -15.13 -10.37 -3.50
CA VAL A 40 -14.40 -9.19 -3.99
C VAL A 40 -13.85 -9.52 -5.37
N ALA A 41 -14.21 -8.72 -6.37
CA ALA A 41 -13.89 -8.99 -7.77
C ALA A 41 -12.36 -9.09 -7.98
N LEU A 42 -11.94 -10.11 -8.73
CA LEU A 42 -10.52 -10.35 -9.04
C LEU A 42 -9.96 -9.30 -10.00
N GLU A 43 -10.83 -8.69 -10.80
CA GLU A 43 -10.47 -7.68 -11.81
C GLU A 43 -10.25 -6.29 -11.23
N LEU A 44 -10.54 -6.07 -9.95
CA LEU A 44 -10.28 -4.79 -9.30
C LEU A 44 -8.77 -4.47 -9.30
N PRO A 45 -8.39 -3.19 -9.39
CA PRO A 45 -7.02 -2.78 -9.15
C PRO A 45 -6.49 -3.33 -7.83
N ALA A 46 -5.23 -3.75 -7.79
CA ALA A 46 -4.69 -4.56 -6.70
C ALA A 46 -4.80 -3.89 -5.31
N LEU A 47 -4.50 -2.60 -5.21
CA LEU A 47 -4.61 -1.88 -3.94
C LEU A 47 -6.07 -1.75 -3.48
N MET A 48 -6.98 -1.51 -4.41
CA MET A 48 -8.41 -1.44 -4.12
C MET A 48 -8.94 -2.81 -3.63
N ARG A 49 -8.54 -3.89 -4.29
CA ARG A 49 -8.90 -5.25 -3.90
C ARG A 49 -8.38 -5.57 -2.50
N ALA A 50 -7.11 -5.28 -2.22
CA ALA A 50 -6.50 -5.48 -0.90
C ALA A 50 -7.27 -4.71 0.19
N GLN A 51 -7.59 -3.44 -0.04
CA GLN A 51 -8.34 -2.60 0.92
C GLN A 51 -9.74 -3.16 1.20
N LYS A 52 -10.44 -3.63 0.18
CA LYS A 52 -11.77 -4.26 0.34
C LYS A 52 -11.71 -5.57 1.12
N VAL A 53 -10.73 -6.42 0.84
CA VAL A 53 -10.51 -7.68 1.57
C VAL A 53 -10.22 -7.41 3.05
N GLN A 54 -9.33 -6.49 3.33
CA GLN A 54 -9.00 -6.08 4.70
C GLN A 54 -10.22 -5.51 5.45
N SER A 55 -11.04 -4.70 4.79
CA SER A 55 -12.27 -4.19 5.37
C SER A 55 -13.25 -5.30 5.76
N LYS A 56 -13.32 -6.36 4.98
CA LYS A 56 -14.17 -7.51 5.32
C LYS A 56 -13.65 -8.28 6.52
N ALA A 57 -12.33 -8.41 6.67
CA ALA A 57 -11.71 -8.99 7.87
C ALA A 57 -12.00 -8.15 9.13
N SER A 58 -11.86 -6.83 9.01
CA SER A 58 -12.09 -5.91 10.14
C SER A 58 -13.53 -5.99 10.68
N LYS A 59 -14.50 -6.20 9.82
CA LYS A 59 -15.93 -6.30 10.20
C LYS A 59 -16.25 -7.49 11.09
N VAL A 60 -15.39 -8.49 11.13
CA VAL A 60 -15.54 -9.66 12.04
C VAL A 60 -14.54 -9.64 13.18
N GLY A 61 -13.93 -8.48 13.45
CA GLY A 61 -13.00 -8.29 14.56
C GLY A 61 -11.55 -8.66 14.25
N PHE A 62 -11.24 -9.08 13.02
CA PHE A 62 -9.87 -9.40 12.63
C PHE A 62 -9.16 -8.14 12.13
N ASP A 63 -8.72 -7.32 13.08
CA ASP A 63 -8.07 -6.05 12.82
C ASP A 63 -7.18 -5.62 14.00
N TRP A 64 -6.33 -4.64 13.75
CA TRP A 64 -5.59 -3.95 14.80
C TRP A 64 -6.53 -3.05 15.61
N GLU A 65 -6.24 -2.84 16.91
CA GLU A 65 -7.03 -1.93 17.75
C GLU A 65 -6.86 -0.47 17.36
N SER A 66 -5.68 -0.11 16.82
CA SER A 66 -5.36 1.24 16.37
C SER A 66 -4.37 1.23 15.21
N GLN A 67 -4.16 2.39 14.61
CA GLN A 67 -3.16 2.58 13.55
C GLN A 67 -1.74 2.21 14.00
N ASP A 68 -1.43 2.28 15.29
CA ASP A 68 -0.09 1.94 15.82
C ASP A 68 0.29 0.49 15.52
N GLY A 69 -0.64 -0.43 15.63
CA GLY A 69 -0.45 -1.82 15.25
C GLY A 69 -0.17 -1.99 13.75
N ALA A 70 -0.88 -1.26 12.92
CA ALA A 70 -0.66 -1.26 11.47
C ALA A 70 0.70 -0.70 11.09
N PHE A 71 1.16 0.38 11.71
CA PHE A 71 2.51 0.93 11.49
C PHE A 71 3.60 -0.01 11.99
N SER A 72 3.43 -0.64 13.15
CA SER A 72 4.37 -1.64 13.67
C SER A 72 4.52 -2.82 12.71
N LYS A 73 3.42 -3.27 12.13
CA LYS A 73 3.44 -4.34 11.11
C LYS A 73 4.19 -3.91 9.85
N LEU A 74 3.98 -2.71 9.36
CA LEU A 74 4.73 -2.20 8.21
C LEU A 74 6.24 -2.20 8.48
N ASN A 75 6.68 -1.75 9.65
CA ASN A 75 8.09 -1.76 10.02
C ASN A 75 8.66 -3.18 10.09
N GLU A 76 7.89 -4.14 10.61
CA GLU A 76 8.23 -5.55 10.61
C GLU A 76 8.43 -6.07 9.18
N GLU A 77 7.49 -5.83 8.28
CA GLU A 77 7.57 -6.29 6.88
C GLU A 77 8.74 -5.65 6.12
N ILE A 78 9.05 -4.39 6.39
CA ILE A 78 10.23 -3.74 5.81
C ILE A 78 11.52 -4.45 6.26
N ASN A 79 11.61 -4.84 7.53
CA ASN A 79 12.77 -5.57 8.04
C ASN A 79 12.86 -6.97 7.45
N GLU A 80 11.75 -7.68 7.30
CA GLU A 80 11.69 -8.99 6.66
C GLU A 80 12.10 -8.92 5.20
N LEU A 81 11.68 -7.88 4.48
CA LEU A 81 12.14 -7.62 3.11
C LEU A 81 13.67 -7.42 3.04
N LYS A 82 14.24 -6.66 3.96
CA LYS A 82 15.71 -6.48 4.02
C LYS A 82 16.45 -7.79 4.27
N ILE A 83 15.90 -8.64 5.12
CA ILE A 83 16.45 -9.98 5.38
C ILE A 83 16.34 -10.86 4.13
N ALA A 84 15.19 -10.87 3.46
CA ALA A 84 14.99 -11.61 2.21
C ALA A 84 15.99 -11.19 1.13
N ILE A 85 16.24 -9.89 0.99
CA ILE A 85 17.26 -9.36 0.08
C ILE A 85 18.65 -9.90 0.43
N SER A 86 18.99 -9.99 1.72
CA SER A 86 20.28 -10.53 2.17
C SER A 86 20.44 -12.03 1.85
N HIS A 87 19.35 -12.78 1.77
CA HIS A 87 19.33 -14.19 1.36
C HIS A 87 19.48 -14.36 -0.16
N ASN A 88 19.33 -13.30 -0.94
CA ASN A 88 19.37 -13.33 -2.40
C ASN A 88 18.40 -14.36 -3.02
N ASN A 89 17.23 -14.52 -2.41
CA ASN A 89 16.17 -15.42 -2.86
C ASN A 89 15.01 -14.59 -3.44
N GLN A 90 14.84 -14.65 -4.75
CA GLN A 90 13.85 -13.83 -5.46
C GLN A 90 12.42 -14.10 -5.01
N ALA A 91 12.07 -15.36 -4.73
CA ALA A 91 10.72 -15.72 -4.28
C ALA A 91 10.39 -15.12 -2.90
N GLU A 92 11.34 -15.16 -1.96
CA GLU A 92 11.20 -14.50 -0.66
C GLU A 92 11.07 -12.97 -0.81
N ILE A 93 11.89 -12.37 -1.66
CA ILE A 93 11.87 -10.92 -1.92
C ILE A 93 10.50 -10.48 -2.45
N GLU A 94 9.94 -11.22 -3.40
CA GLU A 94 8.61 -10.92 -3.96
C GLU A 94 7.50 -11.07 -2.91
N ASP A 95 7.57 -12.10 -2.10
CA ASP A 95 6.61 -12.34 -1.02
C ASP A 95 6.63 -11.19 0.00
N GLU A 96 7.80 -10.87 0.54
CA GLU A 96 7.97 -9.81 1.53
C GLU A 96 7.65 -8.41 0.96
N PHE A 97 7.96 -8.17 -0.29
CA PHE A 97 7.58 -6.91 -0.93
C PHE A 97 6.05 -6.78 -1.06
N GLY A 98 5.37 -7.88 -1.40
CA GLY A 98 3.91 -7.93 -1.39
C GLY A 98 3.33 -7.60 -0.01
N ASP A 99 3.91 -8.13 1.04
CA ASP A 99 3.48 -7.89 2.43
C ASP A 99 3.72 -6.44 2.87
N VAL A 100 4.81 -5.81 2.43
CA VAL A 100 5.04 -4.36 2.63
C VAL A 100 3.91 -3.55 1.99
N LEU A 101 3.57 -3.82 0.74
CA LEU A 101 2.47 -3.12 0.04
C LEU A 101 1.12 -3.36 0.72
N PHE A 102 0.84 -4.58 1.12
CA PHE A 102 -0.39 -4.94 1.84
C PHE A 102 -0.49 -4.21 3.19
N SER A 103 0.61 -4.08 3.91
CA SER A 103 0.68 -3.33 5.17
C SER A 103 0.47 -1.83 4.97
N CYS A 104 0.98 -1.24 3.88
CA CYS A 104 0.68 0.14 3.50
C CYS A 104 -0.82 0.36 3.29
N VAL A 105 -1.48 -0.55 2.57
CA VAL A 105 -2.93 -0.50 2.36
C VAL A 105 -3.69 -0.60 3.68
N ASN A 106 -3.21 -1.42 4.61
CA ASN A 106 -3.84 -1.55 5.92
C ASN A 106 -3.81 -0.25 6.72
N ILE A 107 -2.70 0.48 6.67
CA ILE A 107 -2.60 1.82 7.28
C ILE A 107 -3.65 2.77 6.68
N SER A 108 -3.86 2.75 5.38
CA SER A 108 -4.81 3.64 4.70
C SER A 108 -6.23 3.54 5.26
N ARG A 109 -6.65 2.35 5.68
CA ARG A 109 -7.96 2.15 6.30
C ARG A 109 -8.12 2.90 7.63
N PHE A 110 -7.06 2.97 8.43
CA PHE A 110 -7.08 3.67 9.73
C PHE A 110 -7.05 5.19 9.60
N ILE A 111 -6.50 5.70 8.52
CA ILE A 111 -6.38 7.16 8.28
C ILE A 111 -7.42 7.69 7.29
N GLY A 112 -8.36 6.86 6.86
CA GLY A 112 -9.45 7.27 5.96
C GLY A 112 -9.01 7.62 4.54
N VAL A 113 -7.97 6.95 4.02
CA VAL A 113 -7.43 7.18 2.68
C VAL A 113 -7.78 6.01 1.77
N ASP A 114 -8.21 6.30 0.54
CA ASP A 114 -8.31 5.32 -0.54
C ASP A 114 -6.92 5.10 -1.14
N SER A 115 -6.34 3.91 -0.95
CA SER A 115 -4.98 3.59 -1.40
C SER A 115 -4.81 3.68 -2.90
N GLU A 116 -5.78 3.20 -3.67
CA GLU A 116 -5.72 3.21 -5.14
C GLU A 116 -5.72 4.64 -5.67
N GLU A 117 -6.64 5.48 -5.19
CA GLU A 117 -6.73 6.89 -5.59
C GLU A 117 -5.51 7.69 -5.13
N ALA A 118 -4.99 7.43 -3.92
CA ALA A 118 -3.79 8.09 -3.43
C ALA A 118 -2.56 7.78 -4.29
N LEU A 119 -2.38 6.53 -4.69
CA LEU A 119 -1.26 6.13 -5.56
C LEU A 119 -1.41 6.71 -6.97
N LYS A 120 -2.62 6.71 -7.54
CA LYS A 120 -2.90 7.35 -8.82
C LYS A 120 -2.52 8.85 -8.79
N ALA A 121 -2.97 9.57 -7.79
CA ALA A 121 -2.65 10.99 -7.62
C ALA A 121 -1.14 11.22 -7.46
N SER A 122 -0.45 10.37 -6.73
CA SER A 122 1.01 10.45 -6.57
C SER A 122 1.74 10.19 -7.88
N THR A 123 1.28 9.24 -8.67
CA THR A 123 1.83 8.93 -9.99
C THR A 123 1.64 10.10 -10.96
N ASP A 124 0.44 10.68 -11.02
CA ASP A 124 0.13 11.82 -11.87
C ASP A 124 0.97 13.04 -11.47
N LYS A 125 1.12 13.28 -10.19
CA LYS A 125 2.00 14.32 -9.65
C LYS A 125 3.46 14.14 -10.09
N PHE A 126 3.97 12.92 -10.04
CA PHE A 126 5.31 12.59 -10.53
C PHE A 126 5.45 12.91 -12.02
N ILE A 127 4.50 12.47 -12.84
CA ILE A 127 4.51 12.71 -14.29
C ILE A 127 4.53 14.21 -14.59
N THR A 128 3.69 14.98 -13.93
CA THR A 128 3.63 16.44 -14.11
C THR A 128 4.95 17.11 -13.78
N ARG A 129 5.56 16.75 -12.66
CA ARG A 129 6.86 17.27 -12.23
C ARG A 129 7.98 16.85 -13.19
N PHE A 130 7.99 15.58 -13.58
CA PHE A 130 9.01 15.05 -14.50
C PHE A 130 8.99 15.76 -15.86
N LYS A 131 7.80 16.03 -16.42
CA LYS A 131 7.66 16.80 -17.67
C LYS A 131 8.29 18.19 -17.56
N LEU A 132 8.14 18.83 -16.42
CA LEU A 132 8.75 20.16 -16.19
C LEU A 132 10.26 20.07 -16.02
N VAL A 133 10.77 19.04 -15.30
CA VAL A 133 12.20 18.75 -15.21
C VAL A 133 12.82 18.53 -16.59
N GLU A 134 12.19 17.72 -17.40
CA GLU A 134 12.65 17.44 -18.78
C GLU A 134 12.67 18.72 -19.64
N LYS A 135 11.62 19.54 -19.55
CA LYS A 135 11.55 20.83 -20.24
C LYS A 135 12.69 21.76 -19.82
N MET A 136 12.94 21.92 -18.53
CA MET A 136 14.03 22.76 -18.04
C MET A 136 15.41 22.21 -18.43
N ALA A 137 15.61 20.90 -18.45
CA ALA A 137 16.84 20.28 -18.90
C ALA A 137 17.11 20.59 -20.39
N LEU A 138 16.09 20.48 -21.24
CA LEU A 138 16.19 20.81 -22.66
C LEU A 138 16.51 22.31 -22.88
N GLU A 139 15.83 23.21 -22.18
CA GLU A 139 16.07 24.63 -22.29
C GLU A 139 17.48 25.06 -21.85
N ASN A 140 18.07 24.34 -20.92
CA ASN A 140 19.42 24.60 -20.40
C ASN A 140 20.52 23.72 -21.01
N ASN A 141 20.20 22.94 -22.03
CA ASN A 141 21.13 22.01 -22.68
C ASN A 141 21.77 21.01 -21.71
N ILE A 142 20.99 20.54 -20.74
CA ILE A 142 21.41 19.55 -19.75
C ILE A 142 21.07 18.15 -20.29
N ASP A 143 22.08 17.28 -20.39
CA ASP A 143 21.86 15.86 -20.65
C ASP A 143 21.57 15.14 -19.32
N MET A 144 20.33 14.74 -19.14
CA MET A 144 19.87 14.09 -17.90
C MET A 144 20.60 12.76 -17.63
N LYS A 145 21.00 12.03 -18.68
CA LYS A 145 21.70 10.75 -18.51
C LYS A 145 23.11 10.89 -17.96
N SER A 146 23.77 12.02 -18.24
CA SER A 146 25.12 12.31 -17.78
C SER A 146 25.16 13.24 -16.56
N SER A 147 24.01 13.71 -16.09
CA SER A 147 23.89 14.58 -14.91
C SER A 147 24.07 13.83 -13.60
N SER A 148 24.62 14.51 -12.60
CA SER A 148 24.66 13.99 -11.23
C SER A 148 23.27 13.94 -10.60
N ILE A 149 23.10 13.13 -9.56
CA ILE A 149 21.83 13.08 -8.80
C ILE A 149 21.52 14.44 -8.15
N GLU A 150 22.54 15.17 -7.73
CA GLU A 150 22.40 16.52 -7.15
C GLU A 150 21.87 17.53 -8.15
N GLU A 151 22.32 17.48 -9.41
CA GLU A 151 21.82 18.32 -10.51
C GLU A 151 20.36 17.99 -10.83
N LEU A 152 20.01 16.72 -10.89
CA LEU A 152 18.64 16.26 -11.14
C LEU A 152 17.70 16.63 -9.98
N ASP A 153 18.15 16.50 -8.75
CA ASP A 153 17.40 16.92 -7.57
C ASP A 153 17.15 18.43 -7.54
N ALA A 154 18.11 19.23 -7.97
CA ALA A 154 17.95 20.68 -8.10
C ALA A 154 16.86 21.05 -9.13
N LEU A 155 16.83 20.36 -10.26
CA LEU A 155 15.75 20.52 -11.25
C LEU A 155 14.38 20.10 -10.69
N TRP A 156 14.35 19.01 -9.96
CA TRP A 156 13.14 18.50 -9.31
C TRP A 156 12.59 19.48 -8.27
N ASP A 157 13.43 20.02 -7.41
CA ASP A 157 13.04 21.02 -6.41
C ASP A 157 12.51 22.28 -7.06
N LYS A 158 13.14 22.74 -8.15
CA LYS A 158 12.67 23.88 -8.92
C LYS A 158 11.32 23.61 -9.58
N ALA A 159 11.10 22.41 -10.11
CA ALA A 159 9.81 21.99 -10.66
C ALA A 159 8.71 22.03 -9.60
N LYS A 160 8.97 21.54 -8.39
CA LYS A 160 8.02 21.61 -7.27
C LYS A 160 7.65 23.06 -6.91
N GLU A 161 8.63 23.95 -6.85
CA GLU A 161 8.40 25.37 -6.55
C GLU A 161 7.54 26.05 -7.62
N ILE A 162 7.83 25.84 -8.90
CA ILE A 162 7.07 26.40 -10.01
C ILE A 162 5.61 25.93 -9.96
N LEU A 163 5.38 24.65 -9.80
CA LEU A 163 4.02 24.08 -9.74
C LEU A 163 3.24 24.58 -8.53
N LYS A 164 3.90 24.74 -7.39
CA LYS A 164 3.29 25.29 -6.18
C LYS A 164 2.90 26.77 -6.34
N ALA A 165 3.70 27.57 -7.02
CA ALA A 165 3.40 28.96 -7.32
C ALA A 165 2.19 29.09 -8.27
N ASP A 166 2.09 28.22 -9.28
CA ASP A 166 0.96 28.18 -10.22
C ASP A 166 -0.36 27.81 -9.51
N ASP A 167 -0.35 26.82 -8.61
CA ASP A 167 -1.51 26.45 -7.82
C ASP A 167 -1.99 27.61 -6.92
N ASN A 168 -1.09 28.33 -6.27
CA ASN A 168 -1.41 29.49 -5.44
C ASN A 168 -1.98 30.65 -6.28
N SER A 169 -1.52 30.84 -7.51
CA SER A 169 -2.05 31.87 -8.43
C SER A 169 -3.47 31.55 -8.89
N ALA A 170 -3.78 30.27 -9.12
CA ALA A 170 -5.12 29.82 -9.49
C ALA A 170 -6.14 30.00 -8.35
N ILE A 171 -5.74 29.84 -7.09
CA ILE A 171 -6.60 30.06 -5.93
C ILE A 171 -6.89 31.56 -5.71
N ASN A 172 -5.93 32.43 -5.96
CA ASN A 172 -6.07 33.88 -5.76
C ASN A 172 -6.68 34.63 -6.95
N GLY A 173 -6.82 34.01 -8.12
CA GLY A 173 -7.40 34.58 -9.33
C GLY A 173 -8.91 34.39 -9.50
N GLY A 174 -9.58 33.82 -8.54
CA GLY A 174 -11.01 33.53 -8.53
C GLY A 174 -11.85 34.53 -7.71
N ASN A 175 -11.64 35.85 -7.87
CA ASN A 175 -12.55 36.89 -7.38
C ASN A 175 -13.11 37.66 -8.54
#